data_06a225e094cc4f41bb13a88f8a806a92
#
_entry.id   06a225e094cc4f41bb13a88f8a806a92
#
_cell.length_a   1.000
_cell.length_b   1.000
_cell.length_c   1.000
_cell.angle_alpha   90.00
_cell.angle_beta   90.00
_cell.angle_gamma   90.00
#
_symmetry.space_group_name_H-M   'P 1'
#
loop_
_entity.id
_entity.type
_entity.pdbx_description
1 polymer ?
#
loop_
_entity_poly.entity_id
_entity_poly.type
_entity_poly.pdbx_seq_one_letter_code
_entity_poly.pdbx_strand_id
1 'polypeptide(L)'
;MTRQKFSRFFAVIALALIAGCAALAPAPDYQALIASADRSDADRNTDKRRNPLDLLRYYDVRPGMVVADIGAFGGYNVELLARAVGATGKVYAHNPPAAAARLAERMKSPVMRNVVASNRPFDDPLPPDARNLDLVVFNFAYHDTANMEVDRAKMNRAIFAALKSGGVYVVSDHSGRAGSGFSETKTLHRVDEAALRGEVEAAGFRWVGEGGFLRNPQDPRTAPSGKNTVPNDEFVLKFVKP
;
A
#
# COMPACT_ATOMS: atom_id res chain seq x y z
N MET A 1 -39.77 -31.04 64.02
CA MET A 1 -38.97 -31.36 62.82
C MET A 1 -39.10 -30.20 61.85
N THR A 2 -38.18 -29.26 61.89
CA THR A 2 -38.23 -27.99 61.08
C THR A 2 -37.21 -28.10 59.95
N ARG A 3 -37.68 -28.13 58.69
CA ARG A 3 -36.84 -28.18 57.51
C ARG A 3 -36.38 -26.76 57.11
N GLN A 4 -35.11 -26.49 57.24
CA GLN A 4 -34.48 -25.26 56.78
C GLN A 4 -34.21 -25.34 55.27
N LYS A 5 -34.82 -24.41 54.48
CA LYS A 5 -34.56 -24.29 53.04
C LYS A 5 -33.35 -23.36 52.83
N PHE A 6 -32.26 -23.89 52.31
CA PHE A 6 -31.12 -23.12 51.84
C PHE A 6 -31.42 -22.58 50.42
N SER A 7 -31.59 -21.27 50.32
CA SER A 7 -31.67 -20.57 49.04
C SER A 7 -30.22 -20.29 48.52
N ARG A 8 -29.85 -20.89 47.40
CA ARG A 8 -28.58 -20.60 46.74
C ARG A 8 -28.79 -19.44 45.76
N PHE A 9 -28.29 -18.26 46.11
CA PHE A 9 -28.16 -17.12 45.16
C PHE A 9 -26.99 -17.38 44.23
N PHE A 10 -27.25 -17.60 42.94
CA PHE A 10 -26.27 -17.55 41.90
C PHE A 10 -26.09 -16.11 41.46
N ALA A 11 -24.97 -15.47 41.81
CA ALA A 11 -24.57 -14.17 41.26
C ALA A 11 -24.00 -14.39 39.86
N VAL A 12 -24.73 -13.96 38.84
CA VAL A 12 -24.23 -13.92 37.47
C VAL A 12 -23.41 -12.64 37.31
N ILE A 13 -22.09 -12.76 37.27
CA ILE A 13 -21.18 -11.64 36.95
C ILE A 13 -21.20 -11.49 35.41
N ALA A 14 -21.90 -10.48 34.92
CA ALA A 14 -21.83 -10.08 33.52
C ALA A 14 -20.51 -9.33 33.28
N LEU A 15 -19.56 -9.99 32.64
CA LEU A 15 -18.32 -9.38 32.18
C LEU A 15 -18.62 -8.53 30.93
N ALA A 16 -18.81 -7.24 31.08
CA ALA A 16 -18.94 -6.31 29.96
C ALA A 16 -17.58 -6.19 29.25
N LEU A 17 -17.43 -6.82 28.09
CA LEU A 17 -16.32 -6.57 27.15
C LEU A 17 -16.46 -5.16 26.59
N ILE A 18 -15.74 -4.21 27.16
CA ILE A 18 -15.57 -2.87 26.56
C ILE A 18 -14.62 -3.05 25.40
N ALA A 19 -15.16 -3.22 24.19
CA ALA A 19 -14.41 -3.07 22.95
C ALA A 19 -14.04 -1.59 22.80
N GLY A 20 -12.93 -1.19 23.40
CA GLY A 20 -12.38 0.14 23.22
C GLY A 20 -11.96 0.30 21.77
N CYS A 21 -12.63 1.18 21.01
CA CYS A 21 -12.08 1.70 19.76
C CYS A 21 -10.77 2.40 20.11
N ALA A 22 -9.63 1.73 19.89
CA ALA A 22 -8.34 2.38 19.99
C ALA A 22 -8.32 3.51 18.94
N ALA A 23 -8.31 4.76 19.41
CA ALA A 23 -8.19 5.91 18.53
C ALA A 23 -6.86 5.79 17.76
N LEU A 24 -6.90 5.99 16.45
CA LEU A 24 -5.70 6.02 15.64
C LEU A 24 -4.75 7.09 16.16
N ALA A 25 -3.46 6.77 16.22
CA ALA A 25 -2.44 7.77 16.56
C ALA A 25 -2.52 8.96 15.60
N PRO A 26 -2.20 10.20 16.04
CA PRO A 26 -2.17 11.34 15.14
C PRO A 26 -1.19 11.11 13.99
N ALA A 27 -1.47 11.69 12.82
CA ALA A 27 -0.56 11.63 11.69
C ALA A 27 0.79 12.27 12.06
N PRO A 28 1.93 11.69 11.64
CA PRO A 28 3.23 12.29 11.86
C PRO A 28 3.39 13.55 11.00
N ASP A 29 4.39 14.36 11.29
CA ASP A 29 4.80 15.43 10.38
C ASP A 29 5.48 14.84 9.14
N TYR A 30 4.70 14.57 8.11
CA TYR A 30 5.21 14.00 6.86
C TYR A 30 6.26 14.90 6.19
N GLN A 31 6.14 16.23 6.32
CA GLN A 31 7.10 17.14 5.75
C GLN A 31 8.46 17.02 6.43
N ALA A 32 8.49 16.91 7.76
CA ALA A 32 9.71 16.65 8.50
C ALA A 32 10.32 15.28 8.14
N LEU A 33 9.50 14.23 7.96
CA LEU A 33 9.99 12.92 7.51
C LEU A 33 10.66 12.98 6.14
N ILE A 34 10.07 13.70 5.19
CA ILE A 34 10.61 13.88 3.84
C ILE A 34 11.88 14.73 3.85
N ALA A 35 11.95 15.72 4.73
CA ALA A 35 13.11 16.62 4.88
C ALA A 35 14.27 15.99 5.69
N SER A 36 14.12 14.77 6.22
CA SER A 36 15.14 14.13 7.07
C SER A 36 16.53 14.15 6.45
N ALA A 37 17.55 14.59 7.19
CA ALA A 37 18.90 14.86 6.69
C ALA A 37 19.61 13.59 6.17
N ASP A 38 19.25 12.42 6.71
CA ASP A 38 19.82 11.10 6.37
C ASP A 38 19.22 10.47 5.09
N ARG A 39 18.26 11.13 4.43
CA ARG A 39 17.75 10.69 3.13
C ARG A 39 18.76 10.98 2.02
N SER A 40 18.84 10.07 1.04
CA SER A 40 19.76 10.22 -0.08
C SER A 40 19.36 11.34 -1.05
N ASP A 41 20.34 11.91 -1.76
CA ASP A 41 20.07 12.89 -2.82
C ASP A 41 19.28 12.27 -3.99
N ALA A 42 19.48 10.99 -4.26
CA ALA A 42 18.71 10.26 -5.26
C ALA A 42 17.21 10.21 -4.90
N ASP A 43 16.89 10.01 -3.61
CA ASP A 43 15.50 10.05 -3.13
C ASP A 43 14.93 11.46 -3.20
N ARG A 44 15.68 12.48 -2.80
CA ARG A 44 15.26 13.89 -2.94
C ARG A 44 14.99 14.29 -4.39
N ASN A 45 15.77 13.75 -5.33
CA ASN A 45 15.49 13.93 -6.76
C ASN A 45 14.21 13.20 -7.18
N THR A 46 13.95 12.02 -6.63
CA THR A 46 12.72 11.25 -6.86
C THR A 46 11.49 11.98 -6.32
N ASP A 47 11.61 12.69 -5.18
CA ASP A 47 10.54 13.49 -4.56
C ASP A 47 9.92 14.47 -5.54
N LYS A 48 10.74 15.11 -6.40
CA LYS A 48 10.30 16.12 -7.38
C LYS A 48 9.21 15.59 -8.33
N ARG A 49 9.22 14.29 -8.61
CA ARG A 49 8.28 13.63 -9.51
C ARG A 49 7.17 12.88 -8.77
N ARG A 50 7.51 12.28 -7.63
CA ARG A 50 6.61 11.38 -6.91
C ARG A 50 5.65 12.08 -5.96
N ASN A 51 5.86 13.36 -5.67
CA ASN A 51 5.04 14.13 -4.72
C ASN A 51 4.76 13.37 -3.41
N PRO A 52 5.82 12.99 -2.66
CA PRO A 52 5.67 12.09 -1.50
C PRO A 52 4.81 12.66 -0.38
N LEU A 53 4.73 14.00 -0.26
CA LEU A 53 3.92 14.64 0.77
C LEU A 53 2.43 14.34 0.56
N ASP A 54 1.94 14.54 -0.65
CA ASP A 54 0.53 14.30 -0.96
C ASP A 54 0.22 12.80 -1.00
N LEU A 55 1.18 11.95 -1.43
CA LEU A 55 1.04 10.49 -1.33
C LEU A 55 0.88 10.05 0.13
N LEU A 56 1.77 10.46 1.04
CA LEU A 56 1.70 10.09 2.46
C LEU A 56 0.42 10.59 3.13
N ARG A 57 -0.02 11.82 2.79
CA ARG A 57 -1.30 12.36 3.24
C ARG A 57 -2.48 11.53 2.73
N TYR A 58 -2.43 11.15 1.45
CA TYR A 58 -3.47 10.34 0.84
C TYR A 58 -3.52 8.91 1.40
N TYR A 59 -2.38 8.32 1.71
CA TYR A 59 -2.30 7.03 2.42
C TYR A 59 -2.87 7.13 3.84
N ASP A 60 -2.76 8.28 4.48
CA ASP A 60 -3.06 8.51 5.91
C ASP A 60 -2.30 7.53 6.81
N VAL A 61 -1.02 7.27 6.47
CA VAL A 61 -0.18 6.34 7.21
C VAL A 61 0.22 6.91 8.57
N ARG A 62 0.02 6.14 9.65
CA ARG A 62 0.17 6.61 11.02
C ARG A 62 1.11 5.74 11.83
N PRO A 63 1.70 6.28 12.91
CA PRO A 63 2.51 5.49 13.84
C PRO A 63 1.77 4.24 14.33
N GLY A 64 2.48 3.12 14.37
CA GLY A 64 1.96 1.83 14.82
C GLY A 64 1.24 1.01 13.74
N MET A 65 0.97 1.55 12.56
CA MET A 65 0.35 0.79 11.47
C MET A 65 1.24 -0.35 10.99
N VAL A 66 0.59 -1.43 10.53
CA VAL A 66 1.21 -2.53 9.79
C VAL A 66 0.84 -2.38 8.33
N VAL A 67 1.84 -2.13 7.48
CA VAL A 67 1.62 -1.79 6.08
C VAL A 67 2.45 -2.65 5.13
N ALA A 68 2.08 -2.70 3.85
CA ALA A 68 2.88 -3.35 2.82
C ALA A 68 3.07 -2.45 1.59
N ASP A 69 4.24 -2.56 0.96
CA ASP A 69 4.57 -1.95 -0.33
C ASP A 69 4.86 -3.06 -1.34
N ILE A 70 3.97 -3.20 -2.33
CA ILE A 70 4.08 -4.21 -3.39
C ILE A 70 4.91 -3.64 -4.52
N GLY A 71 5.95 -4.38 -4.96
CA GLY A 71 6.89 -3.86 -5.94
C GLY A 71 7.77 -2.74 -5.37
N ALA A 72 8.32 -2.96 -4.18
CA ALA A 72 9.14 -1.98 -3.45
C ALA A 72 10.43 -1.57 -4.18
N PHE A 73 10.95 -2.45 -5.05
CA PHE A 73 12.21 -2.31 -5.79
C PHE A 73 13.37 -1.80 -4.92
N GLY A 74 13.88 -0.59 -5.16
CA GLY A 74 14.96 0.03 -4.37
C GLY A 74 14.53 0.64 -3.05
N GLY A 75 13.23 0.56 -2.69
CA GLY A 75 12.73 0.91 -1.36
C GLY A 75 12.52 2.39 -1.09
N TYR A 76 12.42 3.24 -2.13
CA TYR A 76 12.12 4.66 -1.98
C TYR A 76 10.86 4.89 -1.11
N ASN A 77 9.75 4.27 -1.47
CA ASN A 77 8.49 4.42 -0.75
C ASN A 77 8.50 3.66 0.59
N VAL A 78 9.16 2.48 0.63
CA VAL A 78 9.33 1.70 1.87
C VAL A 78 9.98 2.51 2.98
N GLU A 79 11.03 3.30 2.67
CA GLU A 79 11.70 4.13 3.67
C GLU A 79 10.76 5.20 4.23
N LEU A 80 9.98 5.85 3.38
CA LEU A 80 8.99 6.85 3.82
C LEU A 80 7.91 6.21 4.70
N LEU A 81 7.42 5.04 4.31
CA LEU A 81 6.47 4.26 5.12
C LEU A 81 7.09 3.84 6.46
N ALA A 82 8.34 3.34 6.46
CA ALA A 82 9.04 2.92 7.68
C ALA A 82 9.19 4.08 8.69
N ARG A 83 9.51 5.28 8.19
CA ARG A 83 9.55 6.50 9.00
C ARG A 83 8.17 6.86 9.55
N ALA A 84 7.14 6.79 8.73
CA ALA A 84 5.79 7.19 9.09
C ALA A 84 5.14 6.25 10.12
N VAL A 85 5.30 4.93 9.98
CA VAL A 85 4.77 3.97 10.96
C VAL A 85 5.60 3.90 12.24
N GLY A 86 6.84 4.38 12.21
CA GLY A 86 7.72 4.47 13.38
C GLY A 86 8.10 3.11 13.98
N ALA A 87 8.68 3.15 15.19
CA ALA A 87 9.25 1.97 15.83
C ALA A 87 8.23 0.89 16.24
N THR A 88 6.98 1.28 16.45
CA THR A 88 5.89 0.38 16.85
C THR A 88 5.10 -0.19 15.67
N GLY A 89 5.31 0.36 14.46
CA GLY A 89 4.72 -0.12 13.22
C GLY A 89 5.61 -1.13 12.51
N LYS A 90 5.10 -1.68 11.40
CA LYS A 90 5.82 -2.64 10.56
C LYS A 90 5.54 -2.38 9.08
N VAL A 91 6.56 -2.56 8.24
CA VAL A 91 6.42 -2.48 6.78
C VAL A 91 6.84 -3.81 6.17
N TYR A 92 5.98 -4.43 5.38
CA TYR A 92 6.35 -5.53 4.50
C TYR A 92 6.73 -4.95 3.13
N ALA A 93 7.98 -5.14 2.73
CA ALA A 93 8.51 -4.66 1.46
C ALA A 93 8.61 -5.82 0.48
N HIS A 94 7.66 -5.90 -0.46
CA HIS A 94 7.62 -6.98 -1.44
C HIS A 94 8.45 -6.66 -2.66
N ASN A 95 9.26 -7.64 -3.09
CA ASN A 95 9.89 -7.69 -4.40
C ASN A 95 9.72 -9.08 -5.01
N PRO A 96 9.54 -9.20 -6.34
CA PRO A 96 9.68 -10.51 -6.98
C PRO A 96 11.12 -11.01 -6.80
N PRO A 97 11.36 -12.34 -6.79
CA PRO A 97 12.68 -12.91 -6.52
C PRO A 97 13.81 -12.31 -7.38
N ALA A 98 13.54 -12.03 -8.65
CA ALA A 98 14.50 -11.41 -9.57
C ALA A 98 14.93 -9.98 -9.18
N ALA A 99 14.13 -9.27 -8.39
CA ALA A 99 14.39 -7.91 -7.92
C ALA A 99 14.81 -7.84 -6.44
N ALA A 100 14.94 -8.98 -5.75
CA ALA A 100 15.23 -9.04 -4.30
C ALA A 100 16.48 -8.24 -3.89
N ALA A 101 17.56 -8.31 -4.70
CA ALA A 101 18.81 -7.61 -4.42
C ALA A 101 18.68 -6.07 -4.44
N ARG A 102 17.66 -5.51 -5.10
CA ARG A 102 17.49 -4.05 -5.23
C ARG A 102 17.28 -3.34 -3.89
N LEU A 103 16.69 -4.03 -2.91
CA LEU A 103 16.40 -3.48 -1.58
C LEU A 103 17.56 -3.68 -0.59
N ALA A 104 18.48 -4.61 -0.88
CA ALA A 104 19.47 -5.12 0.09
C ALA A 104 20.34 -4.03 0.72
N GLU A 105 20.83 -3.07 -0.05
CA GLU A 105 21.63 -1.96 0.49
C GLU A 105 20.83 -1.05 1.41
N ARG A 106 19.61 -0.70 1.00
CA ARG A 106 18.75 0.16 1.83
C ARG A 106 18.36 -0.49 3.15
N MET A 107 18.19 -1.82 3.16
CA MET A 107 17.89 -2.57 4.40
C MET A 107 18.97 -2.48 5.48
N LYS A 108 20.19 -2.07 5.13
CA LYS A 108 21.27 -1.83 6.10
C LYS A 108 21.09 -0.54 6.91
N SER A 109 20.24 0.36 6.44
CA SER A 109 19.98 1.63 7.14
C SER A 109 19.18 1.41 8.43
N PRO A 110 19.55 2.09 9.54
CA PRO A 110 18.81 1.98 10.81
C PRO A 110 17.32 2.34 10.71
N VAL A 111 16.94 3.18 9.75
CA VAL A 111 15.53 3.55 9.54
C VAL A 111 14.68 2.34 9.06
N MET A 112 15.32 1.33 8.47
CA MET A 112 14.64 0.14 7.94
C MET A 112 14.44 -0.98 8.98
N ARG A 113 14.77 -0.76 10.25
CA ARG A 113 14.71 -1.78 11.31
C ARG A 113 13.32 -2.40 11.55
N ASN A 114 12.26 -1.69 11.15
CA ASN A 114 10.86 -2.12 11.22
C ASN A 114 10.34 -2.66 9.87
N VAL A 115 11.24 -2.90 8.91
CA VAL A 115 10.91 -3.42 7.58
C VAL A 115 11.23 -4.91 7.50
N VAL A 116 10.31 -5.68 6.92
CA VAL A 116 10.45 -7.10 6.61
C VAL A 116 10.44 -7.26 5.09
N ALA A 117 11.53 -7.75 4.51
CA ALA A 117 11.59 -8.04 3.08
C ALA A 117 10.76 -9.29 2.75
N SER A 118 9.93 -9.20 1.72
CA SER A 118 9.13 -10.29 1.17
C SER A 118 9.53 -10.55 -0.27
N ASN A 119 10.40 -11.54 -0.49
CA ASN A 119 10.89 -11.89 -1.83
C ASN A 119 10.05 -13.03 -2.40
N ARG A 120 8.86 -12.72 -2.89
CA ARG A 120 7.84 -13.67 -3.33
C ARG A 120 7.34 -13.32 -4.75
N PRO A 121 6.70 -14.25 -5.48
CA PRO A 121 6.08 -13.89 -6.75
C PRO A 121 4.92 -12.89 -6.53
N PHE A 122 4.60 -12.10 -7.56
CA PHE A 122 3.55 -11.09 -7.49
C PHE A 122 2.16 -11.69 -7.20
N ASP A 123 1.87 -12.90 -7.67
CA ASP A 123 0.58 -13.57 -7.46
C ASP A 123 0.40 -14.12 -6.02
N ASP A 124 1.48 -14.11 -5.20
CA ASP A 124 1.48 -14.41 -3.76
C ASP A 124 2.49 -13.51 -3.03
N PRO A 125 2.27 -12.16 -2.98
CA PRO A 125 3.31 -11.20 -2.67
C PRO A 125 3.67 -11.13 -1.18
N LEU A 126 2.80 -11.58 -0.30
CA LEU A 126 2.92 -11.37 1.13
C LEU A 126 3.15 -12.69 1.89
N PRO A 127 4.02 -12.70 2.92
CA PRO A 127 4.23 -13.89 3.72
C PRO A 127 3.00 -14.21 4.59
N PRO A 128 2.83 -15.46 5.05
CA PRO A 128 1.64 -15.89 5.81
C PRO A 128 1.38 -15.11 7.10
N ASP A 129 2.39 -14.49 7.69
CA ASP A 129 2.30 -13.65 8.90
C ASP A 129 1.89 -12.20 8.59
N ALA A 130 1.92 -11.77 7.34
CA ALA A 130 1.40 -10.47 6.90
C ALA A 130 -0.13 -10.49 6.87
N ARG A 131 -0.74 -10.28 8.04
CA ARG A 131 -2.19 -10.32 8.24
C ARG A 131 -2.66 -9.07 8.98
N ASN A 132 -3.94 -8.74 8.81
CA ASN A 132 -4.57 -7.58 9.44
C ASN A 132 -3.84 -6.27 9.12
N LEU A 133 -3.35 -6.15 7.88
CA LEU A 133 -2.68 -4.95 7.42
C LEU A 133 -3.65 -3.76 7.41
N ASP A 134 -3.16 -2.60 7.81
CA ASP A 134 -3.89 -1.34 7.77
C ASP A 134 -3.92 -0.76 6.35
N LEU A 135 -2.80 -0.89 5.63
CA LEU A 135 -2.59 -0.30 4.32
C LEU A 135 -1.71 -1.22 3.46
N VAL A 136 -2.09 -1.37 2.21
CA VAL A 136 -1.22 -1.89 1.15
C VAL A 136 -1.10 -0.81 0.09
N VAL A 137 0.12 -0.57 -0.41
CA VAL A 137 0.36 0.33 -1.54
C VAL A 137 1.03 -0.42 -2.68
N PHE A 138 0.71 -0.06 -3.92
CA PHE A 138 1.34 -0.60 -5.12
C PHE A 138 1.56 0.54 -6.12
N ASN A 139 2.81 1.00 -6.22
CA ASN A 139 3.11 2.23 -6.95
C ASN A 139 3.89 1.97 -8.23
N PHE A 140 3.31 2.39 -9.36
CA PHE A 140 3.96 2.48 -10.67
C PHE A 140 4.58 1.18 -11.19
N ALA A 141 3.96 0.04 -10.86
CA ALA A 141 4.40 -1.27 -11.32
C ALA A 141 3.25 -2.27 -11.52
N TYR A 142 2.00 -1.86 -11.30
CA TYR A 142 0.87 -2.74 -11.59
C TYR A 142 0.81 -3.08 -13.09
N HIS A 143 1.04 -2.09 -13.97
CA HIS A 143 1.10 -2.30 -15.41
C HIS A 143 2.16 -3.33 -15.83
N ASP A 144 3.30 -3.42 -15.12
CA ASP A 144 4.36 -4.38 -15.41
C ASP A 144 3.89 -5.83 -15.20
N THR A 145 2.99 -6.08 -14.24
CA THR A 145 2.47 -7.42 -13.98
C THR A 145 1.69 -8.01 -15.17
N ALA A 146 1.17 -7.14 -16.06
CA ALA A 146 0.52 -7.59 -17.29
C ALA A 146 1.51 -8.13 -18.35
N ASN A 147 2.80 -7.78 -18.21
CA ASN A 147 3.86 -8.22 -19.12
C ASN A 147 4.63 -9.42 -18.56
N MET A 148 4.27 -9.86 -17.36
CA MET A 148 4.79 -11.03 -16.67
C MET A 148 3.70 -12.09 -16.62
N GLU A 149 4.04 -13.34 -16.45
CA GLU A 149 3.06 -14.43 -16.26
C GLU A 149 2.46 -14.39 -14.82
N VAL A 150 1.83 -13.26 -14.47
CA VAL A 150 1.22 -13.04 -13.16
C VAL A 150 -0.28 -13.24 -13.22
N ASP A 151 -0.82 -14.12 -12.37
CA ASP A 151 -2.25 -14.15 -12.08
C ASP A 151 -2.65 -12.95 -11.21
N ARG A 152 -3.00 -11.82 -11.87
CA ARG A 152 -3.37 -10.59 -11.17
C ARG A 152 -4.65 -10.72 -10.34
N ALA A 153 -5.56 -11.61 -10.73
CA ALA A 153 -6.74 -11.90 -9.94
C ALA A 153 -6.36 -12.59 -8.62
N LYS A 154 -5.43 -13.55 -8.66
CA LYS A 154 -4.86 -14.20 -7.47
C LYS A 154 -4.10 -13.19 -6.62
N MET A 155 -3.26 -12.33 -7.23
CA MET A 155 -2.53 -11.24 -6.56
C MET A 155 -3.47 -10.34 -5.77
N ASN A 156 -4.51 -9.81 -6.41
CA ASN A 156 -5.45 -8.90 -5.76
C ASN A 156 -6.24 -9.60 -4.63
N ARG A 157 -6.61 -10.88 -4.80
CA ARG A 157 -7.23 -11.69 -3.73
C ARG A 157 -6.28 -11.92 -2.55
N ALA A 158 -4.99 -12.15 -2.81
CA ALA A 158 -3.98 -12.31 -1.74
C ALA A 158 -3.82 -11.01 -0.93
N ILE A 159 -3.76 -9.86 -1.62
CA ILE A 159 -3.73 -8.54 -0.99
C ILE A 159 -5.02 -8.30 -0.17
N PHE A 160 -6.18 -8.62 -0.76
CA PHE A 160 -7.46 -8.52 -0.06
C PHE A 160 -7.48 -9.37 1.22
N ALA A 161 -7.01 -10.60 1.16
CA ALA A 161 -6.97 -11.51 2.32
C ALA A 161 -6.05 -10.98 3.43
N ALA A 162 -4.92 -10.34 3.08
CA ALA A 162 -3.96 -9.81 4.04
C ALA A 162 -4.45 -8.56 4.79
N LEU A 163 -5.31 -7.75 4.19
CA LEU A 163 -5.87 -6.55 4.81
C LEU A 163 -6.92 -6.90 5.87
N LYS A 164 -7.01 -6.08 6.92
CA LYS A 164 -8.14 -6.11 7.87
C LYS A 164 -9.41 -5.55 7.22
N SER A 165 -10.59 -5.79 7.80
CA SER A 165 -11.81 -5.06 7.44
C SER A 165 -11.59 -3.55 7.66
N GLY A 166 -12.00 -2.71 6.72
CA GLY A 166 -11.68 -1.29 6.68
C GLY A 166 -10.25 -0.97 6.26
N GLY A 167 -9.39 -1.98 6.02
CA GLY A 167 -8.04 -1.77 5.52
C GLY A 167 -8.03 -1.20 4.10
N VAL A 168 -6.99 -0.42 3.80
CA VAL A 168 -6.91 0.39 2.58
C VAL A 168 -5.92 -0.21 1.59
N TYR A 169 -6.29 -0.23 0.32
CA TYR A 169 -5.39 -0.53 -0.79
C TYR A 169 -5.28 0.70 -1.69
N VAL A 170 -4.06 1.19 -1.92
CA VAL A 170 -3.81 2.30 -2.84
C VAL A 170 -2.93 1.82 -3.98
N VAL A 171 -3.41 2.07 -5.21
CA VAL A 171 -2.67 1.77 -6.43
C VAL A 171 -2.45 3.06 -7.20
N SER A 172 -1.20 3.37 -7.52
CA SER A 172 -0.87 4.45 -8.44
C SER A 172 -0.14 3.89 -9.67
N ASP A 173 -0.48 4.41 -10.84
CA ASP A 173 0.17 4.00 -12.07
C ASP A 173 0.10 5.07 -13.16
N HIS A 174 0.84 4.86 -14.25
CA HIS A 174 0.86 5.72 -15.42
C HIS A 174 -0.42 5.56 -16.24
N SER A 175 -1.14 6.68 -16.45
CA SER A 175 -2.41 6.66 -17.18
C SER A 175 -2.21 6.27 -18.64
N GLY A 176 -2.88 5.21 -19.05
CA GLY A 176 -3.09 4.82 -20.44
C GLY A 176 -4.27 5.56 -21.05
N ARG A 177 -4.50 5.34 -22.35
CA ARG A 177 -5.68 5.88 -23.03
C ARG A 177 -6.92 5.11 -22.59
N ALA A 178 -8.03 5.80 -22.45
CA ALA A 178 -9.30 5.17 -22.10
C ALA A 178 -9.68 4.10 -23.14
N GLY A 179 -10.06 2.92 -22.66
CA GLY A 179 -10.41 1.76 -23.49
C GLY A 179 -9.21 0.95 -23.99
N SER A 180 -7.95 1.36 -23.68
CA SER A 180 -6.77 0.57 -24.08
C SER A 180 -6.55 -0.68 -23.22
N GLY A 181 -7.21 -0.77 -22.07
CA GLY A 181 -7.02 -1.88 -21.15
C GLY A 181 -5.56 -2.05 -20.74
N PHE A 182 -5.00 -3.23 -20.98
CA PHE A 182 -3.60 -3.57 -20.74
C PHE A 182 -2.75 -3.64 -22.03
N SER A 183 -3.30 -3.28 -23.18
CA SER A 183 -2.60 -3.46 -24.48
C SER A 183 -1.36 -2.57 -24.64
N GLU A 184 -1.26 -1.48 -23.89
CA GLU A 184 -0.19 -0.49 -23.96
C GLU A 184 0.90 -0.68 -22.87
N THR A 185 0.73 -1.64 -21.97
CA THR A 185 1.64 -1.85 -20.84
C THR A 185 3.05 -2.20 -21.28
N LYS A 186 3.21 -3.03 -22.32
CA LYS A 186 4.52 -3.44 -22.83
C LYS A 186 5.22 -2.35 -23.64
N THR A 187 4.47 -1.54 -24.37
CA THR A 187 5.02 -0.55 -25.31
C THR A 187 5.16 0.83 -24.71
N LEU A 188 4.15 1.25 -23.95
CA LEU A 188 4.08 2.60 -23.38
C LEU A 188 4.31 2.62 -21.85
N HIS A 189 4.36 1.46 -21.19
CA HIS A 189 4.36 1.37 -19.72
C HIS A 189 3.22 2.20 -19.12
N ARG A 190 2.01 1.99 -19.65
CA ARG A 190 0.79 2.67 -19.26
C ARG A 190 -0.36 1.67 -19.18
N VAL A 191 -1.31 1.93 -18.31
CA VAL A 191 -2.51 1.10 -18.15
C VAL A 191 -3.76 1.96 -18.12
N ASP A 192 -4.84 1.47 -18.72
CA ASP A 192 -6.15 2.09 -18.61
C ASP A 192 -6.63 1.99 -17.16
N GLU A 193 -6.91 3.13 -16.57
CA GLU A 193 -7.37 3.27 -15.18
C GLU A 193 -8.63 2.43 -14.90
N ALA A 194 -9.60 2.46 -15.82
CA ALA A 194 -10.86 1.72 -15.67
C ALA A 194 -10.63 0.20 -15.65
N ALA A 195 -9.69 -0.29 -16.47
CA ALA A 195 -9.34 -1.71 -16.52
C ALA A 195 -8.66 -2.16 -15.22
N LEU A 196 -7.68 -1.39 -14.71
CA LEU A 196 -7.02 -1.67 -13.43
C LEU A 196 -8.03 -1.63 -12.28
N ARG A 197 -8.86 -0.60 -12.22
CA ARG A 197 -9.90 -0.46 -11.21
C ARG A 197 -10.83 -1.67 -11.21
N GLY A 198 -11.29 -2.12 -12.38
CA GLY A 198 -12.18 -3.28 -12.52
C GLY A 198 -11.55 -4.58 -11.98
N GLU A 199 -10.24 -4.82 -12.22
CA GLU A 199 -9.53 -5.99 -11.66
C GLU A 199 -9.44 -5.94 -10.12
N VAL A 200 -9.21 -4.76 -9.54
CA VAL A 200 -9.15 -4.60 -8.08
C VAL A 200 -10.53 -4.78 -7.45
N GLU A 201 -11.57 -4.17 -8.03
CA GLU A 201 -12.96 -4.32 -7.56
C GLU A 201 -13.44 -5.78 -7.68
N ALA A 202 -13.04 -6.51 -8.72
CA ALA A 202 -13.36 -7.94 -8.89
C ALA A 202 -12.79 -8.84 -7.78
N ALA A 203 -11.75 -8.39 -7.07
CA ALA A 203 -11.20 -9.10 -5.91
C ALA A 203 -11.99 -8.84 -4.60
N GLY A 204 -13.03 -8.00 -4.65
CA GLY A 204 -13.91 -7.69 -3.51
C GLY A 204 -13.66 -6.32 -2.87
N PHE A 205 -12.71 -5.56 -3.38
CA PHE A 205 -12.48 -4.19 -2.93
C PHE A 205 -13.59 -3.25 -3.37
N ARG A 206 -13.84 -2.20 -2.58
CA ARG A 206 -14.71 -1.09 -2.95
C ARG A 206 -13.86 0.14 -3.24
N TRP A 207 -13.95 0.69 -4.43
CA TRP A 207 -13.34 1.97 -4.76
C TRP A 207 -13.96 3.10 -3.92
N VAL A 208 -13.11 4.01 -3.39
CA VAL A 208 -13.56 5.09 -2.51
C VAL A 208 -13.09 6.48 -2.98
N GLY A 209 -12.28 6.54 -4.01
CA GLY A 209 -11.87 7.82 -4.60
C GLY A 209 -10.49 7.77 -5.25
N GLU A 210 -10.09 8.92 -5.80
CA GLU A 210 -8.77 9.12 -6.39
C GLU A 210 -8.05 10.34 -5.80
N GLY A 211 -6.71 10.33 -5.84
CA GLY A 211 -5.86 11.48 -5.55
C GLY A 211 -5.47 12.17 -6.85
N GLY A 212 -5.95 13.41 -7.07
CA GLY A 212 -5.70 14.16 -8.31
C GLY A 212 -4.32 14.85 -8.41
N PHE A 213 -3.47 14.71 -7.40
CA PHE A 213 -2.22 15.47 -7.27
C PHE A 213 -1.08 15.00 -8.20
N LEU A 214 -1.25 13.89 -8.93
CA LEU A 214 -0.34 13.42 -9.98
C LEU A 214 -0.96 13.51 -11.38
N ARG A 215 -2.17 14.06 -11.50
CA ARG A 215 -2.82 14.25 -12.80
C ARG A 215 -2.13 15.34 -13.62
N ASN A 216 -1.93 15.04 -14.89
CA ASN A 216 -1.46 16.01 -15.87
C ASN A 216 -2.26 15.94 -17.17
N PRO A 217 -3.27 16.79 -17.35
CA PRO A 217 -4.10 16.77 -18.56
C PRO A 217 -3.35 17.15 -19.84
N GLN A 218 -2.12 17.68 -19.74
CA GLN A 218 -1.27 17.99 -20.90
C GLN A 218 -0.54 16.76 -21.46
N ASP A 219 -0.49 15.65 -20.71
CA ASP A 219 0.10 14.40 -21.22
C ASP A 219 -0.85 13.74 -22.24
N PRO A 220 -0.45 13.62 -23.52
CA PRO A 220 -1.29 12.99 -24.55
C PRO A 220 -1.39 11.47 -24.39
N ARG A 221 -0.60 10.87 -23.50
CA ARG A 221 -0.54 9.42 -23.21
C ARG A 221 -0.15 8.56 -24.42
N THR A 222 0.56 9.16 -25.39
CA THR A 222 0.97 8.49 -26.65
C THR A 222 2.43 8.10 -26.68
N ALA A 223 3.24 8.57 -25.74
CA ALA A 223 4.64 8.20 -25.58
C ALA A 223 4.84 7.29 -24.35
N PRO A 224 5.91 6.47 -24.34
CA PRO A 224 6.28 5.68 -23.17
C PRO A 224 6.44 6.54 -21.93
N SER A 225 6.00 6.04 -20.77
CA SER A 225 6.15 6.74 -19.50
C SER A 225 7.63 7.10 -19.25
N GLY A 226 7.90 8.33 -18.81
CA GLY A 226 9.26 8.84 -18.58
C GLY A 226 10.01 9.27 -19.86
N LYS A 227 9.40 9.18 -21.05
CA LYS A 227 9.96 9.66 -22.32
C LYS A 227 9.14 10.81 -22.92
N ASN A 228 8.19 11.35 -22.20
CA ASN A 228 7.41 12.51 -22.60
C ASN A 228 8.21 13.81 -22.49
N THR A 229 7.81 14.81 -23.27
CA THR A 229 8.28 16.20 -23.14
C THR A 229 7.62 16.93 -21.97
N VAL A 230 6.53 16.40 -21.44
CA VAL A 230 5.79 16.89 -20.27
C VAL A 230 5.77 15.80 -19.20
N PRO A 231 5.50 16.12 -17.91
CA PRO A 231 5.31 15.12 -16.88
C PRO A 231 4.20 14.14 -17.27
N ASN A 232 4.34 12.88 -16.88
CA ASN A 232 3.30 11.88 -17.11
C ASN A 232 2.00 12.27 -16.40
N ASP A 233 0.86 11.93 -17.00
CA ASP A 233 -0.39 11.80 -16.27
C ASP A 233 -0.38 10.48 -15.51
N GLU A 234 -0.64 10.54 -14.21
CA GLU A 234 -0.63 9.40 -13.31
C GLU A 234 -1.88 9.43 -12.43
N PHE A 235 -2.50 8.29 -12.23
CA PHE A 235 -3.63 8.17 -11.32
C PHE A 235 -3.19 7.57 -9.98
N VAL A 236 -3.93 7.89 -8.93
CA VAL A 236 -3.78 7.33 -7.58
C VAL A 236 -5.15 6.90 -7.08
N LEU A 237 -5.45 5.61 -7.13
CA LEU A 237 -6.74 5.06 -6.75
C LEU A 237 -6.71 4.52 -5.32
N LYS A 238 -7.75 4.79 -4.55
CA LYS A 238 -7.94 4.26 -3.21
C LYS A 238 -9.12 3.32 -3.16
N PHE A 239 -8.88 2.17 -2.56
CA PHE A 239 -9.88 1.13 -2.32
C PHE A 239 -9.91 0.77 -0.84
N VAL A 240 -11.04 0.25 -0.38
CA VAL A 240 -11.21 -0.27 0.98
C VAL A 240 -11.70 -1.71 0.91
N LYS A 241 -11.20 -2.55 1.82
CA LYS A 241 -11.79 -3.85 2.11
C LYS A 241 -13.02 -3.64 2.98
N PRO A 242 -14.23 -4.00 2.56
CA PRO A 242 -15.46 -3.88 3.35
C PRO A 242 -15.41 -4.58 4.69
#